data_bf0404bfbef267bd7646322fcb634c48
#
_entry.id   bf0404bfbef267bd7646322fcb634c48
#
_cell.length_a   1.000
_cell.length_b   1.000
_cell.length_c   1.000
_cell.angle_alpha   90.00
_cell.angle_beta   90.00
_cell.angle_gamma   90.00
#
_symmetry.space_group_name_H-M   'P 1'
#
loop_
_entity.id
_entity.type
_entity.pdbx_description
1 polymer ?
#
loop_
_entity_poly.entity_id
_entity_poly.type
_entity_poly.pdbx_seq_one_letter_code
_entity_poly.pdbx_strand_id
1 'polypeptide(L)'
;MPRLPKPRKLSLILIFIIPLILIGFLFNNFASASSIIKSIEFIGQATLPTGLIFQKTEIGGLSGITYDVRNNLYYAISDDRGQKATPRFYTFTIDLSKGKLTNNDVIPVGVTNLLNTSNQPFPPNTTDTEGIAITNQDTIFVSSEGDVDKLINPFIKEFALASGKTISTLPIPDKFLPDSQKQKGIRNYLAFESLTITPNQKFLFTATENALIQDGPAAKSGVGTSSRILEYNLLTKQPEREFLYQTEPVTPLFNPTGKFASGLPDLLALNNQGNFLSIERSFTGLGFTVFVFEISLENATDIHNFDSIAKIDPDKIKPVEKKLLLDLRTLDVSLDNIEGLTLGAKLPDGQPSLILISDNNFNGLQQTQILAFKLKIESPLTRLLRRLKIPNF
;
A
#
# COMPACT_ATOMS: atom_id res chain seq x y z
N MET A 1 -9.07 -33.38 73.81
CA MET A 1 -9.77 -33.23 72.52
C MET A 1 -9.16 -32.03 71.80
N PRO A 2 -8.39 -32.19 70.70
CA PRO A 2 -7.84 -31.04 69.97
C PRO A 2 -8.88 -30.52 68.97
N ARG A 3 -8.99 -29.19 68.92
CA ARG A 3 -9.88 -28.46 68.02
C ARG A 3 -9.33 -28.47 66.61
N LEU A 4 -10.16 -28.85 65.62
CA LEU A 4 -9.85 -28.76 64.17
C LEU A 4 -9.75 -27.31 63.72
N PRO A 5 -8.80 -26.96 62.80
CA PRO A 5 -8.68 -25.59 62.28
C PRO A 5 -9.78 -25.28 61.28
N LYS A 6 -10.30 -24.03 61.31
CA LYS A 6 -11.29 -23.51 60.36
C LYS A 6 -10.72 -23.48 58.94
N PRO A 7 -11.51 -23.77 57.91
CA PRO A 7 -11.01 -23.67 56.51
C PRO A 7 -10.74 -22.23 56.13
N ARG A 8 -9.58 -21.99 55.53
CA ARG A 8 -9.08 -20.71 55.06
C ARG A 8 -9.91 -20.19 53.87
N LYS A 9 -10.26 -18.91 53.90
CA LYS A 9 -10.92 -18.14 52.83
C LYS A 9 -10.17 -18.06 51.49
N LEU A 10 -9.16 -18.92 51.27
CA LEU A 10 -8.31 -18.91 50.08
C LEU A 10 -8.99 -19.55 48.84
N SER A 11 -9.96 -20.46 49.05
CA SER A 11 -10.59 -21.21 47.95
C SER A 11 -11.59 -20.41 47.12
N LEU A 12 -12.20 -19.36 47.69
CA LEU A 12 -13.15 -18.53 46.94
C LEU A 12 -12.49 -17.53 46.00
N ILE A 13 -11.26 -17.05 46.32
CA ILE A 13 -10.53 -16.10 45.47
C ILE A 13 -9.99 -16.80 44.23
N LEU A 14 -9.57 -18.06 44.33
CA LEU A 14 -9.08 -18.84 43.16
C LEU A 14 -10.20 -19.17 42.15
N ILE A 15 -11.47 -19.36 42.63
CA ILE A 15 -12.59 -19.70 41.73
C ILE A 15 -13.03 -18.50 40.87
N PHE A 16 -12.80 -17.27 41.32
CA PHE A 16 -13.09 -16.07 40.50
C PHE A 16 -11.92 -15.56 39.69
N ILE A 17 -10.67 -15.87 40.04
CA ILE A 17 -9.48 -15.45 39.31
C ILE A 17 -9.27 -16.30 38.04
N ILE A 18 -9.51 -17.62 38.09
CA ILE A 18 -9.35 -18.51 36.95
C ILE A 18 -10.29 -18.15 35.80
N PRO A 19 -11.60 -17.91 35.98
CA PRO A 19 -12.45 -17.45 34.87
C PRO A 19 -12.10 -16.05 34.37
N LEU A 20 -11.65 -15.13 35.24
CA LEU A 20 -11.17 -13.79 34.79
C LEU A 20 -9.89 -13.86 33.97
N ILE A 21 -8.94 -14.74 34.31
CA ILE A 21 -7.73 -14.98 33.53
C ILE A 21 -8.07 -15.70 32.23
N LEU A 22 -8.99 -16.67 32.22
CA LEU A 22 -9.45 -17.33 30.99
C LEU A 22 -10.22 -16.36 30.08
N ILE A 23 -11.06 -15.50 30.66
CA ILE A 23 -11.75 -14.45 29.92
C ILE A 23 -10.72 -13.43 29.39
N GLY A 24 -9.73 -13.00 30.18
CA GLY A 24 -8.64 -12.16 29.73
C GLY A 24 -7.78 -12.80 28.64
N PHE A 25 -7.50 -14.10 28.72
CA PHE A 25 -6.79 -14.84 27.69
C PHE A 25 -7.62 -15.04 26.41
N LEU A 26 -8.92 -15.27 26.54
CA LEU A 26 -9.84 -15.32 25.41
C LEU A 26 -9.96 -13.92 24.77
N PHE A 27 -10.09 -12.86 25.56
CA PHE A 27 -10.14 -11.49 25.04
C PHE A 27 -8.83 -11.06 24.40
N ASN A 28 -7.64 -11.42 24.91
CA ASN A 28 -6.36 -11.13 24.27
C ASN A 28 -6.17 -11.92 22.95
N ASN A 29 -6.64 -13.15 22.86
CA ASN A 29 -6.62 -13.91 21.60
C ASN A 29 -7.68 -13.43 20.60
N PHE A 30 -8.80 -12.83 21.08
CA PHE A 30 -9.82 -12.24 20.22
C PHE A 30 -9.53 -10.77 19.86
N ALA A 31 -8.72 -10.03 20.65
CA ALA A 31 -8.30 -8.68 20.34
C ALA A 31 -7.34 -8.59 19.14
N SER A 32 -6.75 -9.72 18.73
CA SER A 32 -5.94 -9.85 17.51
C SER A 32 -6.76 -10.03 16.22
N ALA A 33 -8.09 -10.02 16.32
CA ALA A 33 -8.93 -10.08 15.13
C ALA A 33 -8.81 -8.78 14.34
N SER A 34 -8.37 -8.86 13.08
CA SER A 34 -8.19 -7.72 12.16
C SER A 34 -9.39 -6.78 12.18
N SER A 35 -9.18 -5.47 12.18
CA SER A 35 -10.28 -4.53 12.03
C SER A 35 -10.80 -4.59 10.59
N ILE A 36 -12.10 -4.62 10.42
CA ILE A 36 -12.74 -4.54 9.10
C ILE A 36 -13.23 -3.11 8.92
N ILE A 37 -12.93 -2.54 7.77
CA ILE A 37 -13.43 -1.22 7.41
C ILE A 37 -14.92 -1.32 7.10
N LYS A 38 -15.73 -0.59 7.88
CA LYS A 38 -17.19 -0.53 7.71
C LYS A 38 -17.58 0.40 6.58
N SER A 39 -16.94 1.57 6.50
CA SER A 39 -17.16 2.55 5.45
C SER A 39 -15.98 3.51 5.34
N ILE A 40 -15.83 4.10 4.16
CA ILE A 40 -14.92 5.20 3.84
C ILE A 40 -15.77 6.43 3.56
N GLU A 41 -15.47 7.55 4.22
CA GLU A 41 -16.21 8.81 4.09
C GLU A 41 -15.25 9.90 3.61
N PHE A 42 -15.52 10.52 2.48
CA PHE A 42 -14.72 11.62 1.93
C PHE A 42 -14.79 12.84 2.83
N ILE A 43 -13.64 13.43 3.19
CA ILE A 43 -13.54 14.59 4.08
C ILE A 43 -12.83 15.78 3.45
N GLY A 44 -12.52 15.71 2.16
CA GLY A 44 -11.99 16.83 1.39
C GLY A 44 -10.79 16.48 0.53
N GLN A 45 -10.36 17.47 -0.22
CA GLN A 45 -9.20 17.37 -1.12
C GLN A 45 -8.33 18.60 -1.03
N ALA A 46 -7.06 18.41 -1.43
CA ALA A 46 -6.11 19.46 -1.72
C ALA A 46 -5.46 19.21 -3.09
N THR A 47 -5.03 20.27 -3.73
CA THR A 47 -4.36 20.22 -5.04
C THR A 47 -3.11 21.06 -4.99
N LEU A 48 -1.99 20.48 -5.40
CA LEU A 48 -0.75 21.22 -5.66
C LEU A 48 -0.65 21.48 -7.16
N PRO A 49 -0.41 22.74 -7.59
CA PRO A 49 -0.33 23.06 -9.00
C PRO A 49 0.88 22.39 -9.65
N THR A 50 0.72 21.88 -10.86
CA THR A 50 1.83 21.39 -11.68
C THR A 50 2.82 22.52 -11.95
N GLY A 51 4.12 22.21 -11.88
CA GLY A 51 5.18 23.23 -11.95
C GLY A 51 5.50 23.91 -10.62
N LEU A 52 4.91 23.48 -9.49
CA LEU A 52 5.26 24.03 -8.17
C LEU A 52 6.71 23.68 -7.83
N ILE A 53 7.53 24.71 -7.65
CA ILE A 53 8.95 24.55 -7.28
C ILE A 53 9.11 24.64 -5.77
N PHE A 54 9.75 23.63 -5.19
CA PHE A 54 10.15 23.60 -3.79
C PHE A 54 11.62 23.21 -3.67
N GLN A 55 12.40 24.02 -2.95
CA GLN A 55 13.86 23.84 -2.77
C GLN A 55 14.60 23.51 -4.09
N LYS A 56 14.29 24.25 -5.17
CA LYS A 56 14.86 24.13 -6.52
C LYS A 56 14.46 22.87 -7.30
N THR A 57 13.51 22.08 -6.82
CA THR A 57 12.96 20.93 -7.53
C THR A 57 11.48 21.11 -7.77
N GLU A 58 10.96 20.61 -8.88
CA GLU A 58 9.53 20.58 -9.16
C GLU A 58 8.88 19.46 -8.34
N ILE A 59 7.79 19.79 -7.60
CA ILE A 59 6.94 18.80 -6.95
C ILE A 59 6.04 18.18 -8.02
N GLY A 60 6.19 16.89 -8.25
CA GLY A 60 5.41 16.14 -9.24
C GLY A 60 5.89 14.69 -9.29
N GLY A 61 5.20 13.88 -10.10
CA GLY A 61 5.48 12.46 -10.17
C GLY A 61 5.28 11.74 -8.82
N LEU A 62 4.27 12.13 -8.03
CA LEU A 62 4.11 11.57 -6.69
C LEU A 62 3.30 10.27 -6.74
N SER A 63 4.00 9.17 -7.01
CA SER A 63 3.43 7.83 -7.22
C SER A 63 3.12 7.08 -5.91
N GLY A 64 3.91 7.29 -4.85
CA GLY A 64 3.70 6.63 -3.57
C GLY A 64 3.78 7.57 -2.38
N ILE A 65 3.09 7.24 -1.27
CA ILE A 65 3.07 8.05 -0.05
C ILE A 65 3.08 7.16 1.20
N THR A 66 3.79 7.59 2.24
CA THR A 66 3.81 6.91 3.55
C THR A 66 3.74 7.92 4.70
N TYR A 67 3.18 7.51 5.84
CA TYR A 67 2.98 8.38 7.02
C TYR A 67 3.84 7.95 8.20
N ASP A 68 4.63 8.89 8.72
CA ASP A 68 5.35 8.74 9.98
C ASP A 68 4.50 9.25 11.13
N VAL A 69 3.88 8.31 11.86
CA VAL A 69 3.05 8.61 13.02
C VAL A 69 3.83 9.26 14.18
N ARG A 70 5.15 9.04 14.28
CA ARG A 70 5.99 9.56 15.37
C ARG A 70 6.25 11.05 15.21
N ASN A 71 6.47 11.49 13.96
CA ASN A 71 6.80 12.87 13.63
C ASN A 71 5.60 13.64 13.03
N ASN A 72 4.47 12.97 12.76
CA ASN A 72 3.32 13.52 12.06
C ASN A 72 3.70 14.13 10.71
N LEU A 73 4.50 13.37 9.92
CA LEU A 73 4.99 13.76 8.62
C LEU A 73 4.61 12.73 7.56
N TYR A 74 4.42 13.20 6.34
CA TYR A 74 4.17 12.36 5.17
C TYR A 74 5.37 12.42 4.24
N TYR A 75 5.77 11.29 3.69
CA TYR A 75 6.83 11.19 2.70
C TYR A 75 6.24 10.66 1.40
N ALA A 76 6.42 11.40 0.31
CA ALA A 76 5.93 11.01 -1.02
C ALA A 76 7.11 10.90 -1.99
N ILE A 77 7.21 9.75 -2.66
CA ILE A 77 8.25 9.47 -3.65
C ILE A 77 7.88 10.07 -5.00
N SER A 78 8.89 10.56 -5.73
CA SER A 78 8.72 11.06 -7.09
C SER A 78 9.26 10.05 -8.10
N ASP A 79 8.48 9.70 -9.11
CA ASP A 79 8.80 8.81 -10.23
C ASP A 79 9.72 9.45 -11.29
N ASP A 80 10.20 10.66 -11.00
CA ASP A 80 11.17 11.33 -11.86
C ASP A 80 12.42 10.48 -12.05
N ARG A 81 12.56 9.89 -13.22
CA ARG A 81 13.69 9.02 -13.60
C ARG A 81 15.05 9.71 -13.60
N GLY A 82 15.20 10.77 -12.83
CA GLY A 82 16.38 11.61 -12.83
C GLY A 82 16.47 12.52 -14.06
N GLN A 83 15.36 12.76 -14.73
CA GLN A 83 15.28 13.60 -15.94
C GLN A 83 15.12 15.08 -15.61
N LYS A 84 14.36 15.40 -14.55
CA LYS A 84 14.16 16.78 -14.06
C LYS A 84 15.09 17.10 -12.89
N ALA A 85 15.27 16.16 -11.97
CA ALA A 85 16.17 16.28 -10.82
C ALA A 85 16.60 14.88 -10.34
N THR A 86 17.54 14.81 -9.41
CA THR A 86 17.93 13.56 -8.74
C THR A 86 16.69 12.86 -8.18
N PRO A 87 16.56 11.50 -8.30
CA PRO A 87 15.51 10.73 -7.67
C PRO A 87 15.38 11.12 -6.19
N ARG A 88 14.16 11.40 -5.74
CA ARG A 88 13.91 12.06 -4.47
C ARG A 88 12.55 11.75 -3.90
N PHE A 89 12.39 11.98 -2.61
CA PHE A 89 11.08 12.06 -1.98
C PHE A 89 10.89 13.42 -1.33
N TYR A 90 9.63 13.83 -1.24
CA TYR A 90 9.21 15.05 -0.57
C TYR A 90 8.65 14.74 0.81
N THR A 91 8.83 15.68 1.74
CA THR A 91 8.22 15.63 3.07
C THR A 91 7.12 16.67 3.15
N PHE A 92 5.94 16.25 3.63
CA PHE A 92 4.76 17.10 3.80
C PHE A 92 4.25 17.08 5.22
N THR A 93 3.64 18.18 5.65
CA THR A 93 2.64 18.18 6.70
C THR A 93 1.24 18.20 6.07
N ILE A 94 0.30 17.43 6.64
CA ILE A 94 -1.11 17.44 6.25
C ILE A 94 -1.92 17.65 7.52
N ASP A 95 -2.56 18.83 7.66
CA ASP A 95 -3.35 19.18 8.85
C ASP A 95 -4.80 18.71 8.71
N LEU A 96 -5.17 17.69 9.48
CA LEU A 96 -6.53 17.16 9.59
C LEU A 96 -7.20 17.52 10.93
N SER A 97 -6.64 18.44 11.70
CA SER A 97 -7.14 18.83 13.03
C SER A 97 -8.56 19.39 13.02
N LYS A 98 -9.04 19.87 11.87
CA LYS A 98 -10.41 20.35 11.66
C LYS A 98 -11.38 19.27 11.16
N GLY A 99 -10.92 18.02 11.01
CA GLY A 99 -11.72 16.90 10.49
C GLY A 99 -12.03 16.98 8.99
N LYS A 100 -11.32 17.83 8.25
CA LYS A 100 -11.46 18.01 6.78
C LYS A 100 -10.11 18.40 6.18
N LEU A 101 -9.98 18.22 4.85
CA LEU A 101 -8.81 18.62 4.07
C LEU A 101 -9.15 19.74 3.09
N THR A 102 -8.29 20.75 3.02
CA THR A 102 -8.33 21.84 2.03
C THR A 102 -6.91 22.12 1.50
N ASN A 103 -6.79 22.94 0.43
CA ASN A 103 -5.49 23.27 -0.17
C ASN A 103 -4.47 23.86 0.82
N ASN A 104 -4.93 24.61 1.81
CA ASN A 104 -4.05 25.25 2.79
C ASN A 104 -3.52 24.29 3.88
N ASP A 105 -4.03 23.08 3.93
CA ASP A 105 -3.68 22.09 4.95
C ASP A 105 -2.53 21.17 4.53
N VAL A 106 -2.05 21.28 3.26
CA VAL A 106 -0.94 20.48 2.70
C VAL A 106 0.25 21.40 2.43
N ILE A 107 1.34 21.18 3.14
CA ILE A 107 2.53 22.04 3.07
C ILE A 107 3.77 21.18 2.85
N PRO A 108 4.54 21.37 1.76
CA PRO A 108 5.85 20.76 1.59
C PRO A 108 6.84 21.38 2.58
N VAL A 109 7.55 20.55 3.34
CA VAL A 109 8.50 20.99 4.37
C VAL A 109 9.93 20.49 4.15
N GLY A 110 10.14 19.52 3.24
CA GLY A 110 11.46 18.98 2.93
C GLY A 110 11.51 18.27 1.58
N VAL A 111 12.73 18.09 1.07
CA VAL A 111 13.06 17.21 -0.06
C VAL A 111 14.37 16.50 0.26
N THR A 112 14.43 15.18 0.02
CA THR A 112 15.62 14.36 0.24
C THR A 112 15.93 13.59 -1.05
N ASN A 113 17.15 13.79 -1.57
CA ASN A 113 17.63 13.06 -2.74
C ASN A 113 18.05 11.64 -2.37
N LEU A 114 17.71 10.67 -3.21
CA LEU A 114 18.17 9.30 -3.06
C LEU A 114 19.59 9.15 -3.61
N LEU A 115 20.47 8.50 -2.85
CA LEU A 115 21.86 8.29 -3.18
C LEU A 115 22.18 6.79 -3.25
N ASN A 116 22.99 6.42 -4.20
CA ASN A 116 23.48 5.04 -4.36
C ASN A 116 24.45 4.64 -3.23
N THR A 117 24.96 3.41 -3.25
CA THR A 117 25.88 2.87 -2.25
C THR A 117 27.22 3.62 -2.17
N SER A 118 27.59 4.35 -3.21
CA SER A 118 28.78 5.22 -3.25
C SER A 118 28.51 6.65 -2.79
N ASN A 119 27.30 6.93 -2.24
CA ASN A 119 26.81 8.27 -1.87
C ASN A 119 26.77 9.26 -3.05
N GLN A 120 26.54 8.75 -4.25
CA GLN A 120 26.36 9.57 -5.45
C GLN A 120 24.90 9.51 -5.89
N PRO A 121 24.38 10.54 -6.57
CA PRO A 121 23.09 10.47 -7.26
C PRO A 121 23.03 9.26 -8.20
N PHE A 122 21.84 8.67 -8.34
CA PHE A 122 21.62 7.69 -9.40
C PHE A 122 21.74 8.38 -10.76
N PRO A 123 22.38 7.74 -11.76
CA PRO A 123 22.42 8.28 -13.11
C PRO A 123 21.01 8.45 -13.69
N PRO A 124 20.74 9.46 -14.53
CA PRO A 124 19.45 9.63 -15.18
C PRO A 124 18.99 8.37 -15.93
N ASN A 125 17.70 8.08 -15.87
CA ASN A 125 17.06 6.92 -16.51
C ASN A 125 17.57 5.54 -16.01
N THR A 126 18.11 5.47 -14.79
CA THR A 126 18.49 4.20 -14.16
C THR A 126 17.58 3.80 -13.00
N THR A 127 16.66 4.66 -12.65
CA THR A 127 15.63 4.43 -11.63
C THR A 127 14.27 4.87 -12.17
N ASP A 128 13.23 4.25 -11.68
CA ASP A 128 11.82 4.56 -11.90
C ASP A 128 11.13 4.26 -10.58
N THR A 129 11.15 5.24 -9.68
CA THR A 129 10.80 5.02 -8.27
C THR A 129 9.31 5.22 -8.06
N GLU A 130 8.62 4.22 -7.47
CA GLU A 130 7.16 4.18 -7.37
C GLU A 130 6.67 4.08 -5.92
N GLY A 131 6.93 2.98 -5.24
CA GLY A 131 6.47 2.78 -3.87
C GLY A 131 7.42 3.32 -2.82
N ILE A 132 6.87 3.74 -1.67
CA ILE A 132 7.63 4.18 -0.49
C ILE A 132 6.99 3.68 0.79
N ALA A 133 7.80 3.12 1.71
CA ALA A 133 7.32 2.66 3.01
C ALA A 133 8.30 3.03 4.11
N ILE A 134 7.82 3.72 5.16
CA ILE A 134 8.64 4.12 6.31
C ILE A 134 8.77 3.00 7.32
N THR A 135 9.96 2.88 7.93
CA THR A 135 10.21 2.01 9.07
C THR A 135 10.16 2.80 10.38
N ASN A 136 10.17 2.09 11.51
CA ASN A 136 10.31 2.71 12.83
C ASN A 136 11.78 2.97 13.23
N GLN A 137 12.74 2.74 12.30
CA GLN A 137 14.19 2.89 12.51
C GLN A 137 14.77 4.08 11.73
N ASP A 138 13.96 5.07 11.37
CA ASP A 138 14.34 6.24 10.58
C ASP A 138 14.96 5.87 9.23
N THR A 139 14.42 4.83 8.59
CA THR A 139 14.71 4.42 7.22
C THR A 139 13.41 4.35 6.40
N ILE A 140 13.57 4.38 5.08
CA ILE A 140 12.49 4.14 4.13
C ILE A 140 12.92 3.03 3.17
N PHE A 141 11.97 2.20 2.76
CA PHE A 141 12.10 1.37 1.57
C PHE A 141 11.50 2.10 0.38
N VAL A 142 12.15 1.96 -0.77
CA VAL A 142 11.67 2.48 -2.06
C VAL A 142 11.76 1.37 -3.09
N SER A 143 10.69 1.17 -3.88
CA SER A 143 10.68 0.33 -5.06
C SER A 143 11.09 1.12 -6.30
N SER A 144 11.55 0.41 -7.32
CA SER A 144 11.77 0.94 -8.66
C SER A 144 11.45 -0.15 -9.67
N GLU A 145 10.73 0.22 -10.72
CA GLU A 145 10.33 -0.69 -11.77
C GLU A 145 11.48 -1.21 -12.64
N GLY A 146 12.59 -0.47 -12.71
CA GLY A 146 13.66 -0.74 -13.66
C GLY A 146 13.29 -0.28 -15.10
N ASP A 147 13.93 -0.88 -16.11
CA ASP A 147 13.66 -0.60 -17.52
C ASP A 147 13.93 -1.87 -18.32
N VAL A 148 12.85 -2.52 -18.76
CA VAL A 148 12.93 -3.80 -19.49
C VAL A 148 13.65 -3.64 -20.83
N ASP A 149 13.49 -2.51 -21.51
CA ASP A 149 14.10 -2.26 -22.82
C ASP A 149 15.62 -2.06 -22.70
N LYS A 150 16.09 -1.60 -21.54
CA LYS A 150 17.51 -1.42 -21.24
C LYS A 150 18.10 -2.55 -20.39
N LEU A 151 17.28 -3.55 -20.02
CA LEU A 151 17.64 -4.63 -19.09
C LEU A 151 18.13 -4.09 -17.74
N ILE A 152 17.54 -2.99 -17.26
CA ILE A 152 17.74 -2.48 -15.93
C ILE A 152 16.77 -3.20 -14.99
N ASN A 153 17.34 -3.94 -14.02
CA ASN A 153 16.54 -4.70 -13.07
C ASN A 153 15.72 -3.78 -12.15
N PRO A 154 14.50 -4.20 -11.78
CA PRO A 154 13.77 -3.56 -10.69
C PRO A 154 14.52 -3.73 -9.38
N PHE A 155 14.24 -2.86 -8.41
CA PHE A 155 14.83 -3.00 -7.09
C PHE A 155 13.84 -2.61 -5.97
N ILE A 156 14.12 -3.13 -4.76
CA ILE A 156 13.58 -2.62 -3.50
C ILE A 156 14.80 -2.31 -2.62
N LYS A 157 15.00 -1.03 -2.30
CA LYS A 157 16.16 -0.58 -1.52
C LYS A 157 15.72 0.15 -0.27
N GLU A 158 16.51 -0.04 0.78
CA GLU A 158 16.39 0.67 2.04
C GLU A 158 17.33 1.89 2.02
N PHE A 159 16.81 3.04 2.41
CA PHE A 159 17.52 4.30 2.47
C PHE A 159 17.42 4.93 3.86
N ALA A 160 18.47 5.60 4.30
CA ALA A 160 18.42 6.44 5.48
C ALA A 160 17.50 7.64 5.27
N LEU A 161 16.50 7.84 6.11
CA LEU A 161 15.48 8.87 5.96
C LEU A 161 16.08 10.28 5.86
N ALA A 162 17.03 10.62 6.75
CA ALA A 162 17.61 11.96 6.82
C ALA A 162 18.55 12.31 5.67
N SER A 163 19.24 11.31 5.08
CA SER A 163 20.30 11.56 4.10
C SER A 163 20.04 11.00 2.71
N GLY A 164 19.02 10.16 2.56
CA GLY A 164 18.72 9.43 1.32
C GLY A 164 19.77 8.42 0.89
N LYS A 165 20.75 8.07 1.76
CA LYS A 165 21.79 7.10 1.43
C LYS A 165 21.25 5.68 1.40
N THR A 166 21.61 4.91 0.37
CA THR A 166 21.28 3.47 0.31
C THR A 166 21.95 2.72 1.48
N ILE A 167 21.16 1.99 2.25
CA ILE A 167 21.60 1.13 3.37
C ILE A 167 21.68 -0.32 2.92
N SER A 168 20.64 -0.82 2.26
CA SER A 168 20.55 -2.22 1.84
C SER A 168 19.68 -2.36 0.59
N THR A 169 19.76 -3.54 -0.04
CA THR A 169 18.91 -3.91 -1.20
C THR A 169 18.32 -5.28 -0.89
N LEU A 170 17.01 -5.42 -1.08
CA LEU A 170 16.34 -6.72 -1.00
C LEU A 170 16.54 -7.50 -2.30
N PRO A 171 16.76 -8.83 -2.25
CA PRO A 171 16.90 -9.65 -3.44
C PRO A 171 15.56 -9.74 -4.17
N ILE A 172 15.59 -9.56 -5.50
CA ILE A 172 14.41 -9.76 -6.36
C ILE A 172 14.47 -11.18 -6.92
N PRO A 173 13.41 -12.01 -6.77
CA PRO A 173 13.40 -13.36 -7.35
C PRO A 173 13.54 -13.33 -8.87
N ASP A 174 14.29 -14.28 -9.43
CA ASP A 174 14.64 -14.34 -10.85
C ASP A 174 13.44 -14.30 -11.80
N LYS A 175 12.28 -14.80 -11.35
CA LYS A 175 11.05 -14.79 -12.15
C LYS A 175 10.52 -13.39 -12.46
N PHE A 176 10.92 -12.38 -11.68
CA PHE A 176 10.55 -10.97 -11.90
C PHE A 176 11.56 -10.21 -12.76
N LEU A 177 12.77 -10.74 -12.90
CA LEU A 177 13.82 -10.05 -13.66
C LEU A 177 13.52 -10.04 -15.15
N PRO A 178 13.77 -8.90 -15.85
CA PRO A 178 13.61 -8.83 -17.29
C PRO A 178 14.63 -9.73 -18.00
N ASP A 179 14.23 -10.33 -19.11
CA ASP A 179 15.13 -11.07 -19.98
C ASP A 179 15.23 -10.43 -21.36
N SER A 180 16.36 -10.67 -22.05
CA SER A 180 16.64 -10.09 -23.38
C SER A 180 15.66 -10.55 -24.47
N GLN A 181 14.98 -11.68 -24.27
CA GLN A 181 14.01 -12.23 -25.23
C GLN A 181 12.58 -11.75 -24.92
N LYS A 182 12.39 -11.04 -23.79
CA LYS A 182 11.08 -10.57 -23.30
C LYS A 182 10.03 -11.68 -23.18
N GLN A 183 10.45 -12.86 -22.72
CA GLN A 183 9.57 -14.03 -22.56
C GLN A 183 9.14 -14.22 -21.10
N LYS A 184 9.82 -13.59 -20.15
CA LYS A 184 9.52 -13.63 -18.72
C LYS A 184 9.86 -12.32 -18.03
N GLY A 185 9.49 -12.23 -16.77
CA GLY A 185 9.78 -11.11 -15.89
C GLY A 185 8.68 -10.05 -15.92
N ILE A 186 9.02 -8.92 -15.33
CA ILE A 186 8.17 -7.73 -15.30
C ILE A 186 7.90 -7.19 -16.70
N ARG A 187 6.85 -6.37 -16.80
CA ARG A 187 6.57 -5.57 -17.98
C ARG A 187 7.12 -4.17 -17.79
N ASN A 188 7.51 -3.54 -18.89
CA ASN A 188 8.00 -2.17 -18.87
C ASN A 188 6.87 -1.23 -18.42
N TYR A 189 7.12 -0.38 -17.41
CA TYR A 189 6.15 0.56 -16.84
C TYR A 189 4.91 -0.09 -16.21
N LEU A 190 5.02 -1.33 -15.70
CA LEU A 190 3.95 -2.10 -15.10
C LEU A 190 4.51 -3.07 -14.04
N ALA A 191 5.58 -2.68 -13.33
CA ALA A 191 6.33 -3.58 -12.44
C ALA A 191 6.00 -3.35 -10.95
N PHE A 192 7.00 -3.06 -10.11
CA PHE A 192 6.82 -2.89 -8.67
C PHE A 192 6.37 -1.48 -8.31
N GLU A 193 5.08 -1.28 -8.23
CA GLU A 193 4.45 0.00 -7.92
C GLU A 193 4.36 0.23 -6.40
N SER A 194 3.82 -0.73 -5.67
CA SER A 194 3.43 -0.57 -4.27
C SER A 194 4.54 -0.91 -3.29
N LEU A 195 4.53 -0.26 -2.11
CA LEU A 195 5.29 -0.72 -0.94
C LEU A 195 4.52 -0.45 0.35
N THR A 196 4.42 -1.47 1.20
CA THR A 196 3.86 -1.31 2.53
C THR A 196 4.55 -2.21 3.54
N ILE A 197 4.62 -1.75 4.80
CA ILE A 197 5.19 -2.52 5.91
C ILE A 197 4.08 -2.81 6.91
N THR A 198 4.03 -4.05 7.42
CA THR A 198 3.08 -4.42 8.47
C THR A 198 3.30 -3.59 9.74
N PRO A 199 2.25 -3.29 10.54
CA PRO A 199 2.36 -2.47 11.74
C PRO A 199 3.41 -2.96 12.76
N ASN A 200 3.67 -4.28 12.82
CA ASN A 200 4.71 -4.87 13.67
C ASN A 200 6.12 -4.78 13.07
N GLN A 201 6.29 -4.17 11.91
CA GLN A 201 7.57 -3.98 11.21
C GLN A 201 8.31 -5.29 10.85
N LYS A 202 7.60 -6.41 10.71
CA LYS A 202 8.21 -7.71 10.41
C LYS A 202 8.22 -8.05 8.94
N PHE A 203 7.22 -7.57 8.20
CA PHE A 203 7.04 -7.92 6.79
C PHE A 203 6.86 -6.66 5.95
N LEU A 204 7.50 -6.66 4.78
CA LEU A 204 7.28 -5.70 3.72
C LEU A 204 6.57 -6.41 2.58
N PHE A 205 5.60 -5.73 1.98
CA PHE A 205 4.88 -6.20 0.80
C PHE A 205 5.06 -5.24 -0.35
N THR A 206 5.16 -5.79 -1.54
CA THR A 206 5.10 -5.09 -2.82
C THR A 206 4.20 -5.85 -3.76
N ALA A 207 3.74 -5.21 -4.82
CA ALA A 207 3.03 -5.89 -5.90
C ALA A 207 3.47 -5.38 -7.26
N THR A 208 3.33 -6.23 -8.28
CA THR A 208 3.42 -5.78 -9.67
C THR A 208 2.13 -5.09 -10.06
N GLU A 209 2.21 -4.00 -10.83
CA GLU A 209 1.00 -3.32 -11.33
C GLU A 209 0.20 -4.25 -12.25
N ASN A 210 0.90 -5.03 -13.08
CA ASN A 210 0.30 -5.99 -14.00
C ASN A 210 0.96 -7.37 -13.89
N ALA A 211 0.38 -8.35 -14.60
CA ALA A 211 0.89 -9.71 -14.69
C ALA A 211 2.33 -9.74 -15.21
N LEU A 212 3.16 -10.63 -14.66
CA LEU A 212 4.42 -10.98 -15.31
C LEU A 212 4.16 -11.49 -16.73
N ILE A 213 5.15 -11.37 -17.62
CA ILE A 213 4.99 -11.78 -19.03
C ILE A 213 4.56 -13.25 -19.12
N GLN A 214 5.14 -14.13 -18.30
CA GLN A 214 4.83 -15.57 -18.27
C GLN A 214 3.51 -15.91 -17.56
N ASP A 215 2.87 -14.96 -16.88
CA ASP A 215 1.63 -15.21 -16.12
C ASP A 215 0.36 -14.89 -16.91
N GLY A 216 0.47 -14.14 -17.99
CA GLY A 216 -0.69 -13.77 -18.79
C GLY A 216 -0.58 -12.38 -19.42
N PRO A 217 -1.65 -11.87 -20.01
CA PRO A 217 -1.64 -10.55 -20.63
C PRO A 217 -1.66 -9.42 -19.61
N ALA A 218 -1.15 -8.25 -20.01
CA ALA A 218 -1.43 -7.02 -19.31
C ALA A 218 -2.93 -6.67 -19.39
N ALA A 219 -3.41 -5.84 -18.48
CA ALA A 219 -4.78 -5.35 -18.50
C ALA A 219 -5.10 -4.61 -19.79
N LYS A 220 -6.32 -4.78 -20.27
CA LYS A 220 -6.88 -4.07 -21.42
C LYS A 220 -8.37 -3.82 -21.23
N SER A 221 -8.95 -3.01 -22.08
CA SER A 221 -10.40 -2.72 -22.01
C SER A 221 -11.23 -4.00 -21.87
N GLY A 222 -12.00 -4.08 -20.78
CA GLY A 222 -12.85 -5.22 -20.45
C GLY A 222 -12.12 -6.47 -19.94
N VAL A 223 -10.79 -6.39 -19.70
CA VAL A 223 -10.00 -7.52 -19.20
C VAL A 223 -9.04 -7.04 -18.11
N GLY A 224 -9.17 -7.59 -16.92
CA GLY A 224 -8.22 -7.39 -15.82
C GLY A 224 -6.88 -8.09 -16.05
N THR A 225 -6.00 -8.02 -15.04
CA THR A 225 -4.68 -8.64 -15.06
C THR A 225 -4.41 -9.43 -13.79
N SER A 226 -3.42 -10.33 -13.82
CA SER A 226 -3.00 -11.19 -12.71
C SER A 226 -1.70 -10.66 -12.11
N SER A 227 -1.80 -9.71 -11.20
CA SER A 227 -0.65 -9.15 -10.47
C SER A 227 -0.16 -10.10 -9.39
N ARG A 228 1.11 -10.05 -9.05
CA ARG A 228 1.69 -10.79 -7.93
C ARG A 228 1.95 -9.86 -6.75
N ILE A 229 1.46 -10.24 -5.57
CA ILE A 229 1.86 -9.63 -4.29
C ILE A 229 3.03 -10.45 -3.74
N LEU A 230 4.15 -9.81 -3.45
CA LEU A 230 5.38 -10.43 -2.92
C LEU A 230 5.61 -9.96 -1.49
N GLU A 231 5.82 -10.91 -0.58
CA GLU A 231 6.13 -10.69 0.84
C GLU A 231 7.62 -10.88 1.11
N TYR A 232 8.22 -9.93 1.81
CA TYR A 232 9.57 -10.03 2.36
C TYR A 232 9.53 -10.09 3.88
N ASN A 233 10.32 -10.98 4.45
CA ASN A 233 10.63 -10.96 5.88
C ASN A 233 11.76 -9.94 6.11
N LEU A 234 11.50 -8.88 6.88
CA LEU A 234 12.47 -7.82 7.12
C LEU A 234 13.63 -8.22 8.06
N LEU A 235 13.47 -9.28 8.84
CA LEU A 235 14.57 -9.81 9.67
C LEU A 235 15.61 -10.56 8.83
N THR A 236 15.15 -11.44 7.93
CA THR A 236 16.00 -12.23 7.03
C THR A 236 16.39 -11.49 5.77
N LYS A 237 15.63 -10.43 5.42
CA LYS A 237 15.69 -9.69 4.16
C LYS A 237 15.49 -10.57 2.92
N GLN A 238 14.72 -11.65 3.06
CA GLN A 238 14.41 -12.59 1.98
C GLN A 238 12.94 -12.57 1.59
N PRO A 239 12.60 -12.81 0.31
CA PRO A 239 11.23 -13.05 -0.11
C PRO A 239 10.76 -14.39 0.47
N GLU A 240 9.52 -14.47 0.96
CA GLU A 240 8.99 -15.66 1.61
C GLU A 240 7.75 -16.21 0.94
N ARG A 241 6.78 -15.36 0.62
CA ARG A 241 5.49 -15.78 0.03
C ARG A 241 5.10 -14.89 -1.14
N GLU A 242 4.27 -15.43 -2.01
CA GLU A 242 3.65 -14.70 -3.11
C GLU A 242 2.17 -15.04 -3.20
N PHE A 243 1.36 -14.06 -3.61
CA PHE A 243 -0.08 -14.23 -3.75
C PHE A 243 -0.57 -13.65 -5.06
N LEU A 244 -1.59 -14.30 -5.63
CA LEU A 244 -2.25 -13.83 -6.84
C LEU A 244 -3.28 -12.75 -6.50
N TYR A 245 -3.14 -11.58 -7.12
CA TYR A 245 -4.14 -10.52 -7.14
C TYR A 245 -4.74 -10.41 -8.55
N GLN A 246 -6.06 -10.48 -8.66
CA GLN A 246 -6.75 -10.28 -9.94
C GLN A 246 -7.45 -8.92 -9.93
N THR A 247 -7.06 -8.03 -10.86
CA THR A 247 -7.70 -6.73 -10.98
C THR A 247 -9.07 -6.84 -11.65
N GLU A 248 -9.97 -5.89 -11.33
CA GLU A 248 -11.29 -5.83 -11.97
C GLU A 248 -11.17 -5.45 -13.46
N PRO A 249 -11.97 -6.05 -14.32
CA PRO A 249 -12.07 -5.61 -15.70
C PRO A 249 -12.82 -4.28 -15.77
N VAL A 250 -12.22 -3.28 -16.43
CA VAL A 250 -12.84 -1.96 -16.66
C VAL A 250 -13.09 -1.76 -18.15
N THR A 251 -14.31 -1.46 -18.51
CA THR A 251 -14.69 -1.11 -19.88
C THR A 251 -15.08 0.37 -19.93
N PRO A 252 -14.33 1.21 -20.68
CA PRO A 252 -14.69 2.59 -20.89
C PRO A 252 -16.07 2.71 -21.59
N LEU A 253 -16.93 3.58 -21.10
CA LEU A 253 -18.19 3.92 -21.78
C LEU A 253 -17.92 4.66 -23.09
N PHE A 254 -16.88 5.48 -23.11
CA PHE A 254 -16.46 6.26 -24.26
C PHE A 254 -14.93 6.46 -24.21
N ASN A 255 -14.22 6.03 -25.24
CA ASN A 255 -12.77 6.18 -25.34
C ASN A 255 -12.35 6.61 -26.76
N PRO A 256 -12.46 7.90 -27.09
CA PRO A 256 -12.15 8.41 -28.41
C PRO A 256 -10.65 8.36 -28.73
N THR A 257 -9.80 8.29 -27.69
CA THR A 257 -8.31 8.24 -27.88
C THR A 257 -7.81 6.83 -28.15
N GLY A 258 -8.60 5.81 -27.83
CA GLY A 258 -8.17 4.40 -27.86
C GLY A 258 -7.14 4.04 -26.78
N LYS A 259 -6.64 5.02 -26.01
CA LYS A 259 -5.65 4.78 -24.94
C LYS A 259 -6.34 4.18 -23.73
N PHE A 260 -5.72 3.16 -23.14
CA PHE A 260 -6.20 2.48 -21.94
C PHE A 260 -5.00 1.99 -21.13
N ALA A 261 -5.02 2.20 -19.84
CA ALA A 261 -4.10 1.61 -18.88
C ALA A 261 -4.91 1.20 -17.64
N SER A 262 -4.55 0.10 -17.00
CA SER A 262 -5.21 -0.36 -15.77
C SER A 262 -4.26 -1.28 -15.00
N GLY A 263 -4.28 -1.17 -13.67
CA GLY A 263 -3.45 -1.99 -12.82
C GLY A 263 -3.68 -1.79 -11.33
N LEU A 264 -2.77 -2.33 -10.55
CA LEU A 264 -2.68 -2.30 -9.09
C LEU A 264 -1.52 -1.36 -8.67
N PRO A 265 -1.73 -0.05 -8.58
CA PRO A 265 -0.66 0.89 -8.26
C PRO A 265 -0.22 0.84 -6.80
N ASP A 266 -1.12 0.59 -5.82
CA ASP A 266 -0.65 0.57 -4.44
C ASP A 266 -1.42 -0.37 -3.51
N LEU A 267 -0.73 -0.75 -2.42
CA LEU A 267 -1.18 -1.59 -1.32
C LEU A 267 -0.84 -0.95 0.01
N LEU A 268 -1.71 -1.11 1.01
CA LEU A 268 -1.49 -0.63 2.37
C LEU A 268 -1.85 -1.70 3.40
N ALA A 269 -0.88 -2.16 4.17
CA ALA A 269 -1.12 -3.12 5.26
C ALA A 269 -1.93 -2.49 6.39
N LEU A 270 -3.08 -3.07 6.70
CA LEU A 270 -3.95 -2.63 7.79
C LEU A 270 -3.59 -3.26 9.14
N ASN A 271 -3.03 -4.45 9.10
CA ASN A 271 -2.68 -5.24 10.28
C ASN A 271 -1.60 -6.29 9.98
N ASN A 272 -1.28 -7.11 11.00
CA ASN A 272 -0.29 -8.17 10.90
C ASN A 272 -0.86 -9.52 10.46
N GLN A 273 -2.14 -9.59 10.12
CA GLN A 273 -2.89 -10.81 9.79
C GLN A 273 -3.18 -10.95 8.29
N GLY A 274 -2.58 -10.08 7.46
CA GLY A 274 -2.73 -10.17 6.01
C GLY A 274 -3.98 -9.47 5.45
N ASN A 275 -4.50 -8.45 6.14
CA ASN A 275 -5.51 -7.57 5.56
C ASN A 275 -4.87 -6.26 5.09
N PHE A 276 -5.26 -5.83 3.88
CA PHE A 276 -4.74 -4.62 3.24
C PHE A 276 -5.87 -3.79 2.65
N LEU A 277 -5.58 -2.53 2.37
CA LEU A 277 -6.25 -1.79 1.30
C LEU A 277 -5.45 -1.91 0.01
N SER A 278 -6.15 -1.92 -1.12
CA SER A 278 -5.55 -1.81 -2.44
C SER A 278 -6.27 -0.75 -3.26
N ILE A 279 -5.53 -0.12 -4.16
CA ILE A 279 -6.09 0.74 -5.21
C ILE A 279 -6.03 -0.04 -6.53
N GLU A 280 -7.12 0.00 -7.29
CA GLU A 280 -7.08 -0.30 -8.72
C GLU A 280 -7.38 0.99 -9.48
N ARG A 281 -6.46 1.39 -10.36
CA ARG A 281 -6.59 2.59 -11.17
C ARG A 281 -6.65 2.22 -12.64
N SER A 282 -7.56 2.85 -13.37
CA SER A 282 -7.67 2.72 -14.82
C SER A 282 -7.75 4.10 -15.47
N PHE A 283 -6.90 4.34 -16.47
CA PHE A 283 -7.07 5.43 -17.42
C PHE A 283 -7.96 4.96 -18.57
N THR A 284 -9.05 5.65 -18.80
CA THR A 284 -10.09 5.24 -19.77
C THR A 284 -10.13 6.12 -21.02
N GLY A 285 -9.04 6.84 -21.31
CA GLY A 285 -8.89 7.68 -22.50
C GLY A 285 -9.32 9.13 -22.32
N LEU A 286 -10.20 9.44 -21.35
CA LEU A 286 -10.64 10.79 -21.02
C LEU A 286 -10.53 11.12 -19.53
N GLY A 287 -10.32 10.13 -18.68
CA GLY A 287 -10.25 10.30 -17.23
C GLY A 287 -9.93 8.99 -16.55
N PHE A 288 -9.98 9.04 -15.23
CA PHE A 288 -9.58 7.93 -14.38
C PHE A 288 -10.76 7.27 -13.69
N THR A 289 -10.68 5.96 -13.53
CA THR A 289 -11.52 5.17 -12.64
C THR A 289 -10.63 4.63 -11.55
N VAL A 290 -11.01 4.85 -10.29
CA VAL A 290 -10.24 4.40 -9.13
C VAL A 290 -11.16 3.67 -8.17
N PHE A 291 -10.77 2.44 -7.82
CA PHE A 291 -11.44 1.62 -6.83
C PHE A 291 -10.54 1.42 -5.61
N VAL A 292 -11.13 1.45 -4.43
CA VAL A 292 -10.47 1.04 -3.18
C VAL A 292 -11.11 -0.24 -2.70
N PHE A 293 -10.28 -1.28 -2.53
CA PHE A 293 -10.70 -2.58 -1.99
C PHE A 293 -10.08 -2.83 -0.62
N GLU A 294 -10.79 -3.53 0.24
CA GLU A 294 -10.21 -4.30 1.34
C GLU A 294 -9.90 -5.70 0.81
N ILE A 295 -8.67 -6.16 1.04
CA ILE A 295 -8.23 -7.49 0.60
C ILE A 295 -7.72 -8.32 1.77
N SER A 296 -7.80 -9.65 1.64
CA SER A 296 -7.30 -10.61 2.63
C SER A 296 -6.46 -11.68 1.98
N LEU A 297 -5.30 -11.97 2.59
CA LEU A 297 -4.43 -13.08 2.22
C LEU A 297 -4.78 -14.39 2.92
N GLU A 298 -5.75 -14.39 3.86
CA GLU A 298 -6.02 -15.51 4.79
C GLU A 298 -6.24 -16.87 4.08
N ASN A 299 -6.98 -16.84 2.95
CA ASN A 299 -7.30 -18.05 2.19
C ASN A 299 -6.59 -18.12 0.84
N ALA A 300 -5.72 -17.15 0.54
CA ALA A 300 -5.03 -17.11 -0.73
C ALA A 300 -3.94 -18.18 -0.82
N THR A 301 -3.77 -18.75 -2.00
CA THR A 301 -2.71 -19.73 -2.25
C THR A 301 -1.36 -19.05 -2.30
N ASP A 302 -0.37 -19.57 -1.56
CA ASP A 302 1.01 -19.17 -1.73
C ASP A 302 1.55 -19.72 -3.07
N ILE A 303 1.87 -18.81 -3.98
CA ILE A 303 2.38 -19.12 -5.33
C ILE A 303 3.88 -18.89 -5.48
N HIS A 304 4.60 -18.72 -4.36
CA HIS A 304 6.04 -18.42 -4.37
C HIS A 304 6.87 -19.42 -5.18
N ASN A 305 6.51 -20.69 -5.16
CA ASN A 305 7.24 -21.74 -5.88
C ASN A 305 6.84 -21.89 -7.36
N PHE A 306 5.94 -21.05 -7.88
CA PHE A 306 5.53 -21.09 -9.27
C PHE A 306 6.23 -20.02 -10.11
N ASP A 307 7.08 -20.41 -11.05
CA ASP A 307 7.71 -19.48 -11.98
C ASP A 307 6.69 -18.86 -12.94
N SER A 308 5.62 -19.59 -13.27
CA SER A 308 4.48 -19.12 -14.05
C SER A 308 3.19 -19.74 -13.52
N ILE A 309 2.14 -18.92 -13.42
CA ILE A 309 0.80 -19.37 -13.04
C ILE A 309 -0.09 -19.69 -14.25
N ALA A 310 0.28 -19.25 -15.45
CA ALA A 310 -0.55 -19.42 -16.67
C ALA A 310 -0.82 -20.89 -17.04
N LYS A 311 0.04 -21.80 -16.58
CA LYS A 311 -0.06 -23.26 -16.87
C LYS A 311 -0.62 -24.05 -15.71
N ILE A 312 -0.93 -23.40 -14.60
CA ILE A 312 -1.51 -24.05 -13.41
C ILE A 312 -3.03 -24.07 -13.59
N ASP A 313 -3.63 -25.19 -13.20
CA ASP A 313 -5.08 -25.31 -13.13
C ASP A 313 -5.65 -24.18 -12.26
N PRO A 314 -6.53 -23.31 -12.79
CA PRO A 314 -7.08 -22.18 -12.04
C PRO A 314 -7.74 -22.58 -10.72
N ASP A 315 -8.33 -23.78 -10.64
CA ASP A 315 -8.99 -24.28 -9.41
C ASP A 315 -7.98 -24.58 -8.27
N LYS A 316 -6.69 -24.65 -8.58
CA LYS A 316 -5.61 -24.87 -7.60
C LYS A 316 -5.03 -23.60 -7.02
N ILE A 317 -5.36 -22.44 -7.58
CA ILE A 317 -4.86 -21.15 -7.13
C ILE A 317 -6.04 -20.29 -6.68
N LYS A 318 -6.14 -20.07 -5.38
CA LYS A 318 -7.09 -19.12 -4.82
C LYS A 318 -6.43 -17.75 -4.80
N PRO A 319 -6.93 -16.77 -5.55
CA PRO A 319 -6.45 -15.39 -5.46
C PRO A 319 -6.80 -14.79 -4.10
N VAL A 320 -6.26 -13.62 -3.80
CA VAL A 320 -6.66 -12.85 -2.62
C VAL A 320 -8.15 -12.53 -2.67
N GLU A 321 -8.81 -12.60 -1.52
CA GLU A 321 -10.20 -12.17 -1.39
C GLU A 321 -10.27 -10.65 -1.44
N LYS A 322 -11.23 -10.09 -2.22
CA LYS A 322 -11.42 -8.66 -2.38
C LYS A 322 -12.84 -8.24 -2.01
N LYS A 323 -12.96 -7.10 -1.36
CA LYS A 323 -14.23 -6.43 -1.08
C LYS A 323 -14.13 -4.97 -1.51
N LEU A 324 -14.93 -4.55 -2.48
CA LEU A 324 -15.03 -3.15 -2.86
C LEU A 324 -15.54 -2.30 -1.68
N LEU A 325 -14.79 -1.28 -1.32
CA LEU A 325 -15.14 -0.33 -0.27
C LEU A 325 -15.61 1.00 -0.83
N LEU A 326 -14.97 1.47 -1.92
CA LEU A 326 -15.26 2.75 -2.52
C LEU A 326 -14.95 2.74 -4.03
N ASP A 327 -15.89 3.21 -4.81
CA ASP A 327 -15.71 3.65 -6.19
C ASP A 327 -15.58 5.17 -6.18
N LEU A 328 -14.39 5.71 -6.47
CA LEU A 328 -14.14 7.15 -6.39
C LEU A 328 -14.95 7.96 -7.40
N ARG A 329 -15.50 7.33 -8.47
CA ARG A 329 -16.42 8.00 -9.41
C ARG A 329 -17.73 8.45 -8.76
N THR A 330 -18.05 7.94 -7.57
CA THR A 330 -19.21 8.36 -6.77
C THR A 330 -19.00 9.67 -6.03
N LEU A 331 -17.75 10.18 -6.02
CA LEU A 331 -17.42 11.46 -5.41
C LEU A 331 -17.68 12.60 -6.41
N ASP A 332 -18.09 13.74 -5.90
CA ASP A 332 -18.22 14.97 -6.70
C ASP A 332 -16.87 15.69 -6.83
N VAL A 333 -15.88 14.97 -7.39
CA VAL A 333 -14.54 15.49 -7.65
C VAL A 333 -14.02 14.98 -9.00
N SER A 334 -13.27 15.81 -9.71
CA SER A 334 -12.50 15.35 -10.87
C SER A 334 -11.31 14.52 -10.38
N LEU A 335 -11.22 13.28 -10.81
CA LEU A 335 -10.14 12.39 -10.44
C LEU A 335 -8.94 12.59 -11.36
N ASP A 336 -7.75 12.62 -10.77
CA ASP A 336 -6.49 12.50 -11.48
C ASP A 336 -5.90 11.08 -11.30
N ASN A 337 -4.68 10.86 -11.69
CA ASN A 337 -3.96 9.60 -11.69
C ASN A 337 -3.59 9.16 -10.26
N ILE A 338 -4.57 8.72 -9.47
CA ILE A 338 -4.35 8.28 -8.09
C ILE A 338 -3.53 7.00 -8.08
N GLU A 339 -2.34 7.06 -7.47
CA GLU A 339 -1.39 5.95 -7.43
C GLU A 339 -0.96 5.56 -6.03
N GLY A 340 -0.91 6.49 -5.06
CA GLY A 340 -0.46 6.19 -3.70
C GLY A 340 -1.56 6.27 -2.65
N LEU A 341 -1.45 5.44 -1.60
CA LEU A 341 -2.33 5.50 -0.41
C LEU A 341 -1.57 5.25 0.88
N THR A 342 -1.99 5.93 1.96
CA THR A 342 -1.48 5.69 3.32
C THR A 342 -2.53 5.97 4.38
N LEU A 343 -2.43 5.32 5.54
CA LEU A 343 -3.12 5.84 6.71
C LEU A 343 -2.53 7.21 7.07
N GLY A 344 -3.35 8.09 7.61
CA GLY A 344 -2.90 9.40 8.03
C GLY A 344 -3.13 9.65 9.52
N ALA A 345 -2.96 10.92 9.93
CA ALA A 345 -3.21 11.35 11.28
C ALA A 345 -4.65 11.02 11.72
N LYS A 346 -4.84 10.70 13.00
CA LYS A 346 -6.18 10.51 13.55
C LYS A 346 -6.97 11.81 13.50
N LEU A 347 -8.23 11.69 13.13
CA LEU A 347 -9.18 12.80 13.13
C LEU A 347 -9.58 13.22 14.56
N PRO A 348 -10.19 14.40 14.76
CA PRO A 348 -10.61 14.87 16.08
C PRO A 348 -11.55 13.93 16.83
N ASP A 349 -12.32 13.11 16.12
CA ASP A 349 -13.20 12.09 16.68
C ASP A 349 -12.50 10.76 16.99
N GLY A 350 -11.16 10.71 16.82
CA GLY A 350 -10.32 9.55 17.07
C GLY A 350 -10.32 8.50 15.96
N GLN A 351 -11.11 8.68 14.90
CA GLN A 351 -11.12 7.77 13.76
C GLN A 351 -9.83 7.91 12.93
N PRO A 352 -9.31 6.83 12.34
CA PRO A 352 -8.19 6.92 11.42
C PRO A 352 -8.60 7.64 10.14
N SER A 353 -7.64 8.35 9.53
CA SER A 353 -7.77 8.88 8.19
C SER A 353 -7.07 8.00 7.16
N LEU A 354 -7.51 8.08 5.92
CA LEU A 354 -6.85 7.53 4.74
C LEU A 354 -6.54 8.69 3.79
N ILE A 355 -5.30 8.75 3.31
CA ILE A 355 -4.83 9.74 2.34
C ILE A 355 -4.51 9.01 1.04
N LEU A 356 -5.01 9.54 -0.07
CA LEU A 356 -4.64 9.13 -1.41
C LEU A 356 -3.92 10.28 -2.10
N ILE A 357 -2.95 9.97 -2.97
CA ILE A 357 -2.20 10.94 -3.74
C ILE A 357 -2.19 10.56 -5.22
N SER A 358 -2.21 11.57 -6.10
CA SER A 358 -2.07 11.36 -7.54
C SER A 358 -0.70 11.75 -8.05
N ASP A 359 -0.23 10.99 -9.01
CA ASP A 359 0.87 11.38 -9.89
C ASP A 359 0.37 12.31 -11.00
N ASN A 360 1.02 13.44 -11.16
CA ASN A 360 0.73 14.39 -12.24
C ASN A 360 1.58 14.18 -13.50
N ASN A 361 2.44 13.15 -13.52
CA ASN A 361 3.35 12.83 -14.63
C ASN A 361 4.13 14.05 -15.14
N PHE A 362 4.33 15.09 -14.31
CA PHE A 362 4.86 16.39 -14.71
C PHE A 362 4.16 17.00 -15.94
N ASN A 363 2.90 16.64 -16.16
CA ASN A 363 2.08 17.00 -17.30
C ASN A 363 1.14 18.16 -16.94
N GLY A 364 1.20 19.27 -17.67
CA GLY A 364 0.37 20.45 -17.41
C GLY A 364 -1.15 20.25 -17.51
N LEU A 365 -1.62 19.10 -18.00
CA LEU A 365 -3.04 18.71 -18.00
C LEU A 365 -3.45 17.89 -16.77
N GLN A 366 -2.48 17.49 -15.94
CA GLN A 366 -2.66 16.75 -14.71
C GLN A 366 -2.23 17.59 -13.50
N GLN A 367 -2.63 17.18 -12.32
CA GLN A 367 -2.31 17.87 -11.08
C GLN A 367 -1.97 16.88 -9.98
N THR A 368 -1.15 17.28 -9.03
CA THR A 368 -0.98 16.50 -7.80
C THR A 368 -2.20 16.73 -6.91
N GLN A 369 -3.06 15.73 -6.82
CA GLN A 369 -4.29 15.72 -6.03
C GLN A 369 -4.08 14.90 -4.76
N ILE A 370 -4.47 15.43 -3.61
CA ILE A 370 -4.50 14.71 -2.34
C ILE A 370 -5.94 14.60 -1.89
N LEU A 371 -6.43 13.38 -1.70
CA LEU A 371 -7.78 13.09 -1.21
C LEU A 371 -7.69 12.57 0.21
N ALA A 372 -8.54 13.06 1.11
CA ALA A 372 -8.61 12.60 2.48
C ALA A 372 -9.97 11.96 2.78
N PHE A 373 -9.91 10.87 3.54
CA PHE A 373 -11.09 10.11 3.95
C PHE A 373 -11.02 9.77 5.43
N LYS A 374 -12.19 9.65 6.06
CA LYS A 374 -12.35 9.05 7.37
C LYS A 374 -12.69 7.57 7.23
N LEU A 375 -11.95 6.72 7.92
CA LEU A 375 -12.23 5.29 8.00
C LEU A 375 -13.11 4.98 9.21
N LYS A 376 -14.26 4.36 8.99
CA LYS A 376 -15.08 3.78 10.06
C LYS A 376 -14.73 2.30 10.21
N ILE A 377 -14.10 1.97 11.33
CA ILE A 377 -13.63 0.62 11.62
C ILE A 377 -14.64 -0.10 12.49
N GLU A 378 -14.99 -1.34 12.12
CA GLU A 378 -15.88 -2.19 12.91
C GLU A 378 -15.17 -2.68 14.17
N SER A 379 -15.81 -2.54 15.33
CA SER A 379 -15.22 -2.97 16.60
C SER A 379 -14.97 -4.49 16.63
N PRO A 380 -13.93 -4.98 17.35
CA PRO A 380 -13.69 -6.40 17.51
C PRO A 380 -14.89 -7.17 18.07
N LEU A 381 -15.63 -6.56 18.99
CA LEU A 381 -16.84 -7.15 19.57
C LEU A 381 -17.95 -7.32 18.53
N THR A 382 -18.23 -6.29 17.74
CA THR A 382 -19.25 -6.35 16.67
C THR A 382 -18.91 -7.44 15.65
N ARG A 383 -17.62 -7.58 15.30
CA ARG A 383 -17.16 -8.66 14.42
C ARG A 383 -17.35 -10.04 15.00
N LEU A 384 -17.03 -10.22 16.29
CA LEU A 384 -17.26 -11.48 16.99
C LEU A 384 -18.74 -11.87 16.99
N LEU A 385 -19.62 -10.93 17.35
CA LEU A 385 -21.07 -11.15 17.36
C LEU A 385 -21.60 -11.53 15.98
N ARG A 386 -21.12 -10.86 14.92
CA ARG A 386 -21.47 -11.18 13.54
C ARG A 386 -20.99 -12.60 13.13
N ARG A 387 -19.74 -12.98 13.47
CA ARG A 387 -19.22 -14.34 13.21
C ARG A 387 -20.04 -15.41 13.91
N LEU A 388 -20.50 -15.15 15.12
CA LEU A 388 -21.37 -16.05 15.89
C LEU A 388 -22.82 -16.02 15.43
N LYS A 389 -23.17 -15.23 14.40
CA LYS A 389 -24.55 -15.03 13.90
C LYS A 389 -25.52 -14.58 15.01
N ILE A 390 -25.01 -13.87 16.02
CA ILE A 390 -25.83 -13.30 17.09
C ILE A 390 -26.46 -12.01 16.54
N PRO A 391 -27.79 -11.83 16.60
CA PRO A 391 -28.45 -10.61 16.16
C PRO A 391 -27.89 -9.39 16.89
N ASN A 392 -27.74 -8.27 16.19
CA ASN A 392 -27.39 -7.01 16.82
C ASN A 392 -28.54 -6.62 17.76
N PHE A 393 -28.20 -6.31 19.00
CA PHE A 393 -29.12 -5.72 19.97
C PHE A 393 -29.33 -4.24 19.68
#